data_2031ece7487c9119259fdb7e47cfcbbd
#
_entry.id   2031ece7487c9119259fdb7e47cfcbbd
#
_cell.length_a   1.000
_cell.length_b   1.000
_cell.length_c   1.000
_cell.angle_alpha   90.00
_cell.angle_beta   90.00
_cell.angle_gamma   90.00
#
_symmetry.space_group_name_H-M   'P 1'
#
loop_
_entity.id
_entity.type
_entity.pdbx_description
1 polymer ?
#
loop_
_entity_poly.entity_id
_entity_poly.type
_entity_poly.pdbx_seq_one_letter_code
_entity_poly.pdbx_strand_id
1 'polypeptide(L)'
;MRTIYLPLLLFMLICRYAAADEEPGISNEESVIDEITVIGERDLLKLRVEIARVEDEIFSIFNELNEDDDYDMICKTERPVGTRIARRVCRARLFREKMAEDARRAMDGDVMTGVMIDTEKHNKILQEKLRSMALESPEFAEALQKRYALRQKYEQEHTKKFDK
;
A
#
# COMPACT_ATOMS: atom_id res chain seq x y z
N MET A 1 42.08 -35.61 56.48
CA MET A 1 42.03 -35.10 55.08
C MET A 1 41.76 -36.23 54.08
N ARG A 2 40.68 -36.99 54.23
CA ARG A 2 40.45 -38.19 53.38
C ARG A 2 39.00 -38.33 52.86
N THR A 3 38.14 -37.36 53.09
CA THR A 3 36.72 -37.48 52.81
C THR A 3 36.14 -36.51 51.71
N ILE A 4 36.99 -35.67 51.07
CA ILE A 4 36.53 -34.65 50.10
C ILE A 4 36.64 -35.14 48.65
N TYR A 5 37.39 -36.21 48.38
CA TYR A 5 37.58 -36.65 46.97
C TYR A 5 36.55 -37.66 46.47
N LEU A 6 35.76 -38.26 47.34
CA LEU A 6 34.75 -39.27 46.94
C LEU A 6 33.56 -38.68 46.17
N PRO A 7 32.99 -37.52 46.55
CA PRO A 7 31.90 -36.92 45.78
C PRO A 7 32.35 -36.36 44.41
N LEU A 8 33.62 -35.94 44.29
CA LEU A 8 34.13 -35.40 43.04
C LEU A 8 34.32 -36.48 41.98
N LEU A 9 34.72 -37.70 42.39
CA LEU A 9 34.83 -38.84 41.48
C LEU A 9 33.43 -39.36 41.01
N LEU A 10 32.43 -39.29 41.88
CA LEU A 10 31.07 -39.69 41.52
C LEU A 10 30.43 -38.72 40.52
N PHE A 11 30.76 -37.43 40.62
CA PHE A 11 30.27 -36.41 39.69
C PHE A 11 30.88 -36.54 38.28
N MET A 12 32.16 -36.97 38.19
CA MET A 12 32.85 -37.21 36.91
C MET A 12 32.32 -38.48 36.20
N LEU A 13 31.76 -39.45 36.91
CA LEU A 13 31.16 -40.63 36.30
C LEU A 13 29.77 -40.36 35.72
N ILE A 14 28.99 -39.44 36.28
CA ILE A 14 27.66 -39.13 35.84
C ILE A 14 27.71 -38.31 34.54
N CYS A 15 28.74 -37.48 34.32
CA CYS A 15 28.89 -36.69 33.07
C CYS A 15 29.25 -37.52 31.83
N ARG A 16 29.59 -38.81 31.96
CA ARG A 16 29.93 -39.65 30.81
C ARG A 16 28.72 -40.41 30.23
N TYR A 17 27.59 -40.41 30.92
CA TYR A 17 26.37 -41.09 30.44
C TYR A 17 25.35 -40.19 29.72
N ALA A 18 25.64 -38.87 29.59
CA ALA A 18 24.73 -37.91 28.94
C ALA A 18 25.11 -37.58 27.48
N ALA A 19 25.90 -38.45 26.83
CA ALA A 19 26.30 -38.22 25.44
C ALA A 19 25.99 -39.42 24.55
N ALA A 20 24.74 -39.84 24.58
CA ALA A 20 24.16 -40.77 23.59
C ALA A 20 22.67 -40.42 23.39
N ASP A 21 22.36 -39.17 23.00
CA ASP A 21 21.12 -38.88 22.34
C ASP A 21 21.38 -39.11 20.86
N GLU A 22 20.81 -40.19 20.36
CA GLU A 22 20.62 -40.44 18.93
C GLU A 22 19.90 -39.22 18.33
N GLU A 23 20.56 -38.55 17.41
CA GLU A 23 19.88 -37.58 16.53
C GLU A 23 18.71 -38.31 15.87
N PRO A 24 17.45 -37.82 16.00
CA PRO A 24 16.38 -38.33 15.17
C PRO A 24 16.76 -38.00 13.73
N GLY A 25 16.99 -39.05 12.94
CA GLY A 25 17.23 -38.93 11.52
C GLY A 25 16.20 -38.01 10.93
N ILE A 26 16.63 -36.83 10.46
CA ILE A 26 15.86 -35.98 9.60
C ILE A 26 15.64 -36.82 8.34
N SER A 27 14.51 -37.51 8.29
CA SER A 27 14.01 -38.00 7.04
C SER A 27 13.90 -36.77 6.13
N ASN A 28 14.73 -36.69 5.11
CA ASN A 28 14.53 -35.84 3.96
C ASN A 28 13.24 -36.34 3.27
N GLU A 29 12.09 -36.09 3.87
CA GLU A 29 10.90 -35.86 3.10
C GLU A 29 11.21 -34.58 2.33
N GLU A 30 11.66 -34.78 1.10
CA GLU A 30 11.67 -33.79 0.05
C GLU A 30 10.27 -33.23 0.03
N SER A 31 10.05 -32.15 0.82
CA SER A 31 8.80 -31.41 0.78
C SER A 31 8.73 -30.90 -0.65
N VAL A 32 7.95 -31.63 -1.45
CA VAL A 32 7.49 -31.13 -2.74
C VAL A 32 6.78 -29.84 -2.39
N ILE A 33 7.53 -28.74 -2.42
CA ILE A 33 6.96 -27.41 -2.37
C ILE A 33 6.17 -27.36 -3.67
N ASP A 34 4.89 -27.65 -3.58
CA ASP A 34 3.97 -27.38 -4.68
C ASP A 34 4.25 -25.94 -5.09
N GLU A 35 4.83 -25.80 -6.27
CA GLU A 35 5.10 -24.49 -6.87
C GLU A 35 3.75 -23.79 -6.94
N ILE A 36 3.47 -22.96 -5.91
CA ILE A 36 2.25 -22.15 -5.88
C ILE A 36 2.40 -21.16 -7.02
N THR A 37 1.90 -21.57 -8.18
CA THR A 37 1.89 -20.75 -9.38
C THR A 37 0.91 -19.60 -9.17
N VAL A 38 1.40 -18.49 -8.60
CA VAL A 38 0.65 -17.25 -8.38
C VAL A 38 0.47 -16.51 -9.71
N ILE A 39 0.02 -17.22 -10.75
CA ILE A 39 -0.12 -16.64 -12.09
C ILE A 39 -1.20 -15.55 -12.11
N GLY A 40 -2.28 -15.70 -11.35
CA GLY A 40 -3.40 -14.77 -11.39
C GLY A 40 -3.13 -13.41 -10.72
N GLU A 41 -2.20 -13.31 -9.76
CA GLU A 41 -1.87 -12.03 -9.10
C GLU A 41 -1.01 -11.13 -9.97
N ARG A 42 -0.14 -11.71 -10.80
CA ARG A 42 0.74 -10.93 -11.68
C ARG A 42 -0.05 -10.09 -12.68
N ASP A 43 -1.14 -10.60 -13.22
CA ASP A 43 -1.93 -9.88 -14.23
C ASP A 43 -2.76 -8.76 -13.59
N LEU A 44 -3.35 -8.99 -12.43
CA LEU A 44 -4.02 -7.94 -11.66
C LEU A 44 -3.03 -6.86 -11.19
N LEU A 45 -1.82 -7.26 -10.79
CA LEU A 45 -0.78 -6.31 -10.39
C LEU A 45 -0.34 -5.46 -11.60
N LYS A 46 -0.12 -6.06 -12.77
CA LYS A 46 0.22 -5.32 -14.00
C LYS A 46 -0.87 -4.30 -14.34
N LEU A 47 -2.14 -4.71 -14.29
CA LEU A 47 -3.25 -3.79 -14.53
C LEU A 47 -3.30 -2.63 -13.54
N ARG A 48 -3.03 -2.88 -12.25
CA ARG A 48 -2.94 -1.80 -11.24
C ARG A 48 -1.81 -0.81 -11.54
N VAL A 49 -0.65 -1.32 -11.94
CA VAL A 49 0.50 -0.47 -12.31
C VAL A 49 0.18 0.36 -13.55
N GLU A 50 -0.47 -0.25 -14.54
CA GLU A 50 -0.85 0.45 -15.77
C GLU A 50 -1.93 1.51 -15.50
N ILE A 51 -2.94 1.21 -14.67
CA ILE A 51 -3.93 2.19 -14.23
C ILE A 51 -3.26 3.36 -13.53
N ALA A 52 -2.31 3.10 -12.60
CA ALA A 52 -1.60 4.16 -11.89
C ALA A 52 -0.78 5.05 -12.84
N ARG A 53 -0.16 4.45 -13.87
CA ARG A 53 0.60 5.19 -14.88
C ARG A 53 -0.31 6.12 -15.72
N VAL A 54 -1.47 5.60 -16.15
CA VAL A 54 -2.45 6.42 -16.89
C VAL A 54 -3.06 7.50 -16.00
N GLU A 55 -3.24 7.25 -14.71
CA GLU A 55 -3.65 8.29 -13.75
C GLU A 55 -2.59 9.40 -13.60
N ASP A 56 -1.29 9.04 -13.60
CA ASP A 56 -0.23 10.05 -13.59
C ASP A 56 -0.25 10.90 -14.87
N GLU A 57 -0.46 10.27 -16.03
CA GLU A 57 -0.63 10.96 -17.31
C GLU A 57 -1.82 11.95 -17.29
N ILE A 58 -2.99 11.49 -16.81
CA ILE A 58 -4.19 12.33 -16.66
C ILE A 58 -3.92 13.53 -15.76
N PHE A 59 -3.26 13.32 -14.60
CA PHE A 59 -2.98 14.40 -13.67
C PHE A 59 -1.90 15.36 -14.16
N SER A 60 -0.95 14.88 -14.97
CA SER A 60 0.02 15.75 -15.63
C SER A 60 -0.66 16.70 -16.60
N ILE A 61 -1.49 16.14 -17.52
CA ILE A 61 -2.24 16.95 -18.50
C ILE A 61 -3.19 17.91 -17.76
N PHE A 62 -3.89 17.44 -16.71
CA PHE A 62 -4.77 18.27 -15.91
C PHE A 62 -4.03 19.45 -15.31
N ASN A 63 -2.88 19.22 -14.65
CA ASN A 63 -2.12 20.27 -13.99
C ASN A 63 -1.50 21.26 -15.00
N GLU A 64 -1.17 20.81 -16.21
CA GLU A 64 -0.66 21.67 -17.28
C GLU A 64 -1.73 22.60 -17.85
N LEU A 65 -2.98 22.12 -17.91
CA LEU A 65 -4.11 22.88 -18.44
C LEU A 65 -4.85 23.67 -17.36
N ASN A 66 -4.65 23.35 -16.09
CA ASN A 66 -5.33 23.99 -14.97
C ASN A 66 -4.67 25.33 -14.65
N GLU A 67 -5.43 26.43 -14.71
CA GLU A 67 -4.96 27.78 -14.38
C GLU A 67 -4.93 28.06 -12.86
N ASP A 68 -5.49 27.15 -12.06
CA ASP A 68 -5.68 27.32 -10.61
C ASP A 68 -4.92 26.27 -9.84
N ASP A 69 -3.71 26.64 -9.41
CA ASP A 69 -2.76 25.77 -8.69
C ASP A 69 -3.35 25.10 -7.44
N ASP A 70 -4.40 25.66 -6.84
CA ASP A 70 -5.07 25.08 -5.66
C ASP A 70 -5.68 23.72 -5.99
N TYR A 71 -6.07 23.51 -7.23
CA TYR A 71 -6.67 22.25 -7.71
C TYR A 71 -5.66 21.31 -8.37
N ASP A 72 -4.38 21.66 -8.44
CA ASP A 72 -3.37 20.74 -8.96
C ASP A 72 -3.39 19.41 -8.22
N MET A 73 -3.45 18.33 -9.00
CA MET A 73 -3.48 16.97 -8.46
C MET A 73 -2.09 16.51 -8.06
N ILE A 74 -1.89 16.25 -6.77
CA ILE A 74 -0.63 15.81 -6.21
C ILE A 74 -0.78 14.39 -5.65
N CYS A 75 -0.01 13.45 -6.20
CA CYS A 75 0.02 12.05 -5.76
C CYS A 75 1.20 11.81 -4.83
N LYS A 76 0.95 11.21 -3.67
CA LYS A 76 2.00 10.77 -2.73
C LYS A 76 1.71 9.37 -2.21
N THR A 77 2.77 8.68 -1.82
CA THR A 77 2.64 7.41 -1.10
C THR A 77 2.48 7.71 0.38
N GLU A 78 1.34 7.34 0.93
CA GLU A 78 0.97 7.55 2.33
C GLU A 78 0.86 6.21 3.05
N ARG A 79 1.20 6.19 4.33
CA ARG A 79 0.98 5.06 5.24
C ARG A 79 -0.05 5.49 6.28
N PRO A 80 -1.30 5.02 6.20
CA PRO A 80 -2.30 5.33 7.20
C PRO A 80 -1.89 4.84 8.59
N VAL A 81 -2.33 5.57 9.62
CA VAL A 81 -2.08 5.19 11.01
C VAL A 81 -2.62 3.78 11.27
N GLY A 82 -1.84 2.96 11.97
CA GLY A 82 -2.22 1.58 12.29
C GLY A 82 -1.94 0.54 11.20
N THR A 83 -1.36 0.93 10.05
CA THR A 83 -0.98 -0.02 8.99
C THR A 83 0.45 0.20 8.49
N ARG A 84 1.12 -0.90 8.14
CA ARG A 84 2.42 -0.86 7.44
C ARG A 84 2.29 -0.78 5.92
N ILE A 85 1.07 -0.91 5.40
CA ILE A 85 0.82 -0.93 3.96
C ILE A 85 0.81 0.50 3.44
N ALA A 86 1.76 0.81 2.58
CA ALA A 86 1.80 2.07 1.86
C ALA A 86 0.80 2.04 0.69
N ARG A 87 0.09 3.14 0.48
CA ARG A 87 -0.82 3.30 -0.67
C ARG A 87 -0.60 4.65 -1.34
N ARG A 88 -0.74 4.68 -2.65
CA ARG A 88 -0.74 5.91 -3.42
C ARG A 88 -2.07 6.63 -3.19
N VAL A 89 -1.99 7.91 -2.86
CA VAL A 89 -3.14 8.78 -2.65
C VAL A 89 -2.93 10.08 -3.42
N CYS A 90 -3.88 10.41 -4.30
CA CYS A 90 -3.87 11.64 -5.08
C CYS A 90 -4.94 12.58 -4.55
N ARG A 91 -4.58 13.84 -4.30
CA ARG A 91 -5.49 14.88 -3.82
C ARG A 91 -5.09 16.21 -4.43
N ALA A 92 -6.05 17.11 -4.61
CA ALA A 92 -5.75 18.47 -4.98
C ALA A 92 -4.91 19.16 -3.89
N ARG A 93 -4.07 20.11 -4.30
CA ARG A 93 -3.14 20.87 -3.43
C ARG A 93 -3.87 21.48 -2.25
N LEU A 94 -4.98 22.16 -2.50
CA LEU A 94 -5.83 22.77 -1.47
C LEU A 94 -6.19 21.80 -0.33
N PHE A 95 -6.64 20.58 -0.66
CA PHE A 95 -7.00 19.60 0.37
C PHE A 95 -5.82 19.15 1.19
N ARG A 96 -4.64 19.06 0.59
CA ARG A 96 -3.42 18.68 1.30
C ARG A 96 -2.95 19.75 2.26
N GLU A 97 -2.98 21.00 1.83
CA GLU A 97 -2.58 22.14 2.65
C GLU A 97 -3.51 22.31 3.83
N LYS A 98 -4.82 22.19 3.61
CA LYS A 98 -5.80 22.24 4.69
C LYS A 98 -5.67 21.10 5.67
N MET A 99 -5.45 19.88 5.22
CA MET A 99 -5.18 18.74 6.12
C MET A 99 -3.90 18.95 6.94
N ALA A 100 -2.86 19.54 6.36
CA ALA A 100 -1.62 19.85 7.06
C ALA A 100 -1.82 20.97 8.09
N GLU A 101 -2.63 21.98 7.77
CA GLU A 101 -2.99 23.06 8.70
C GLU A 101 -3.81 22.51 9.88
N ASP A 102 -4.82 21.69 9.63
CA ASP A 102 -5.63 21.05 10.67
C ASP A 102 -4.78 20.18 11.60
N ALA A 103 -3.83 19.42 11.03
CA ALA A 103 -2.91 18.61 11.82
C ALA A 103 -2.00 19.46 12.72
N ARG A 104 -1.50 20.62 12.25
CA ARG A 104 -0.71 21.53 13.06
C ARG A 104 -1.54 22.12 14.20
N ARG A 105 -2.76 22.60 13.92
CA ARG A 105 -3.67 23.13 14.95
C ARG A 105 -3.99 22.09 16.03
N ALA A 106 -4.23 20.85 15.60
CA ALA A 106 -4.46 19.76 16.56
C ALA A 106 -3.26 19.48 17.46
N MET A 107 -2.02 19.65 16.95
CA MET A 107 -0.80 19.55 17.76
C MET A 107 -0.65 20.71 18.74
N ASP A 108 -1.12 21.91 18.38
CA ASP A 108 -1.09 23.11 19.22
C ASP A 108 -2.21 23.11 20.28
N GLY A 109 -3.03 22.06 20.35
CA GLY A 109 -4.11 21.89 21.33
C GLY A 109 -5.36 22.71 21.00
N ASP A 110 -5.41 23.29 19.80
CA ASP A 110 -6.61 23.94 19.30
C ASP A 110 -7.63 22.85 18.99
N VAL A 111 -8.67 22.77 19.85
CA VAL A 111 -9.75 21.80 19.68
C VAL A 111 -10.32 22.02 18.29
N MET A 112 -10.30 20.98 17.49
CA MET A 112 -10.79 20.94 16.11
C MET A 112 -12.20 21.53 15.99
N THR A 113 -12.30 22.83 16.01
CA THR A 113 -13.32 23.52 15.24
C THR A 113 -12.89 23.31 13.80
N GLY A 114 -13.06 22.06 13.33
CA GLY A 114 -12.60 21.66 12.02
C GLY A 114 -12.98 22.76 11.07
N VAL A 115 -11.99 23.37 10.43
CA VAL A 115 -12.26 23.98 9.16
C VAL A 115 -12.70 22.81 8.29
N MET A 116 -13.97 22.43 8.47
CA MET A 116 -14.66 21.60 7.48
C MET A 116 -14.57 22.44 6.22
N ILE A 117 -13.47 22.19 5.50
CA ILE A 117 -13.42 22.63 4.10
C ILE A 117 -14.79 22.25 3.61
N ASP A 118 -15.48 23.15 2.99
CA ASP A 118 -16.68 22.80 2.27
C ASP A 118 -16.26 21.85 1.14
N THR A 119 -15.98 20.61 1.58
CA THR A 119 -15.45 19.54 0.74
C THR A 119 -16.38 19.29 -0.43
N GLU A 120 -17.68 19.49 -0.21
CA GLU A 120 -18.69 19.33 -1.24
C GLU A 120 -18.55 20.42 -2.30
N LYS A 121 -18.39 21.67 -1.90
CA LYS A 121 -18.18 22.79 -2.82
C LYS A 121 -16.93 22.62 -3.66
N HIS A 122 -15.81 22.30 -3.01
CA HIS A 122 -14.52 22.12 -3.72
C HIS A 122 -14.51 20.89 -4.62
N ASN A 123 -15.19 19.81 -4.23
CA ASN A 123 -15.36 18.65 -5.10
C ASN A 123 -16.21 18.98 -6.34
N LYS A 124 -17.25 19.79 -6.20
CA LYS A 124 -18.04 20.25 -7.35
C LYS A 124 -17.18 21.06 -8.31
N ILE A 125 -16.39 22.02 -7.79
CA ILE A 125 -15.48 22.82 -8.62
C ILE A 125 -14.48 21.92 -9.35
N LEU A 126 -13.86 20.97 -8.66
CA LEU A 126 -12.92 20.02 -9.28
C LEU A 126 -13.59 19.18 -10.36
N GLN A 127 -14.81 18.69 -10.12
CA GLN A 127 -15.57 17.93 -11.12
C GLN A 127 -15.92 18.79 -12.35
N GLU A 128 -16.28 20.05 -12.17
CA GLU A 128 -16.56 20.97 -13.28
C GLU A 128 -15.30 21.24 -14.11
N LYS A 129 -14.14 21.48 -13.43
CA LYS A 129 -12.86 21.63 -14.11
C LYS A 129 -12.48 20.39 -14.93
N LEU A 130 -12.59 19.20 -14.34
CA LEU A 130 -12.32 17.94 -15.04
C LEU A 130 -13.24 17.72 -16.23
N ARG A 131 -14.51 18.13 -16.10
CA ARG A 131 -15.50 18.00 -17.18
C ARG A 131 -15.23 18.98 -18.32
N SER A 132 -14.94 20.25 -18.03
CA SER A 132 -14.63 21.24 -19.08
C SER A 132 -13.37 20.82 -19.85
N MET A 133 -12.30 20.41 -19.14
CA MET A 133 -11.09 19.92 -19.78
C MET A 133 -11.31 18.69 -20.66
N ALA A 134 -12.18 17.76 -20.25
CA ALA A 134 -12.52 16.59 -21.06
C ALA A 134 -13.26 16.96 -22.36
N LEU A 135 -13.92 18.12 -22.41
CA LEU A 135 -14.58 18.63 -23.61
C LEU A 135 -13.64 19.46 -24.49
N GLU A 136 -12.67 20.14 -23.90
CA GLU A 136 -11.77 21.07 -24.57
C GLU A 136 -10.47 20.39 -25.06
N SER A 137 -9.97 19.37 -24.33
CA SER A 137 -8.74 18.65 -24.65
C SER A 137 -9.01 17.22 -25.11
N PRO A 138 -8.83 16.91 -26.41
CA PRO A 138 -8.96 15.54 -26.90
C PRO A 138 -7.98 14.57 -26.24
N GLU A 139 -6.75 15.01 -25.95
CA GLU A 139 -5.72 14.23 -25.30
C GLU A 139 -6.14 13.82 -23.87
N PHE A 140 -6.68 14.76 -23.11
CA PHE A 140 -7.23 14.49 -21.79
C PHE A 140 -8.41 13.50 -21.84
N ALA A 141 -9.30 13.66 -22.80
CA ALA A 141 -10.44 12.77 -23.00
C ALA A 141 -9.99 11.35 -23.35
N GLU A 142 -8.96 11.19 -24.22
CA GLU A 142 -8.39 9.89 -24.60
C GLU A 142 -7.76 9.18 -23.37
N ALA A 143 -7.00 9.92 -22.58
CA ALA A 143 -6.40 9.39 -21.36
C ALA A 143 -7.46 8.91 -20.35
N LEU A 144 -8.55 9.65 -20.19
CA LEU A 144 -9.69 9.23 -19.36
C LEU A 144 -10.36 7.95 -19.88
N GLN A 145 -10.55 7.83 -21.19
CA GLN A 145 -11.13 6.62 -21.81
C GLN A 145 -10.23 5.41 -21.60
N LYS A 146 -8.93 5.58 -21.80
CA LYS A 146 -7.93 4.53 -21.56
C LYS A 146 -7.96 4.05 -20.11
N ARG A 147 -8.00 4.97 -19.13
CA ARG A 147 -8.13 4.63 -17.71
C ARG A 147 -9.42 3.84 -17.44
N TYR A 148 -10.53 4.29 -18.02
CA TYR A 148 -11.82 3.62 -17.85
C TYR A 148 -11.78 2.17 -18.38
N ALA A 149 -11.26 1.96 -19.58
CA ALA A 149 -11.13 0.64 -20.18
C ALA A 149 -10.24 -0.30 -19.33
N LEU A 150 -9.09 0.20 -18.83
CA LEU A 150 -8.21 -0.56 -17.95
C LEU A 150 -8.90 -0.94 -16.63
N ARG A 151 -9.68 -0.01 -16.07
CA ARG A 151 -10.41 -0.26 -14.83
C ARG A 151 -11.48 -1.32 -15.00
N GLN A 152 -12.24 -1.26 -16.09
CA GLN A 152 -13.21 -2.31 -16.42
C GLN A 152 -12.55 -3.69 -16.58
N LYS A 153 -11.43 -3.74 -17.29
CA LYS A 153 -10.66 -4.98 -17.43
C LYS A 153 -10.20 -5.50 -16.08
N TYR A 154 -9.70 -4.63 -15.21
CA TYR A 154 -9.28 -5.02 -13.87
C TYR A 154 -10.45 -5.60 -13.06
N GLU A 155 -11.61 -4.94 -13.08
CA GLU A 155 -12.81 -5.41 -12.37
C GLU A 155 -13.30 -6.77 -12.89
N GLN A 156 -13.30 -6.97 -14.19
CA GLN A 156 -13.67 -8.25 -14.80
C GLN A 156 -12.72 -9.38 -14.38
N GLU A 157 -11.41 -9.15 -14.43
CA GLU A 157 -10.42 -10.15 -14.02
C GLU A 157 -10.46 -10.42 -12.49
N HIS A 158 -10.74 -9.38 -11.70
CA HIS A 158 -10.90 -9.50 -10.26
C HIS A 158 -12.14 -10.37 -9.91
N THR A 159 -13.30 -10.06 -10.50
CA THR A 159 -14.55 -10.79 -10.28
C THR A 159 -14.43 -12.26 -10.71
N LYS A 160 -13.86 -12.55 -11.87
CA LYS A 160 -13.61 -13.93 -12.31
C LYS A 160 -12.78 -14.73 -11.31
N LYS A 161 -11.88 -14.07 -10.59
CA LYS A 161 -10.95 -14.73 -9.69
C LYS A 161 -11.51 -14.92 -8.28
N PHE A 162 -12.25 -13.95 -7.77
CA PHE A 162 -12.64 -13.91 -6.35
C PHE A 162 -14.13 -14.15 -6.09
N ASP A 163 -15.00 -13.93 -7.07
CA ASP A 163 -16.45 -14.14 -6.94
C ASP A 163 -16.85 -15.50 -7.53
N LYS A 164 -16.30 -16.59 -6.94
CA LYS A 164 -16.69 -17.98 -7.25
C LYS A 164 -17.58 -18.55 -6.18
#